data_beb3449d3a289cf05bce097096a79762
#
_entry.id   beb3449d3a289cf05bce097096a79762
#
_cell.length_a   1.000
_cell.length_b   1.000
_cell.length_c   1.000
_cell.angle_alpha   90.00
_cell.angle_beta   90.00
_cell.angle_gamma   90.00
#
_symmetry.space_group_name_H-M   'P 1'
#
loop_
_entity.id
_entity.type
_entity.pdbx_description
1 polymer ?
#
loop_
_entity_poly.entity_id
_entity_poly.type
_entity_poly.pdbx_seq_one_letter_code
_entity_poly.pdbx_strand_id
1 'polypeptide(L)'
;MKNIIKAIGSLSILAFVLSACGDGGKKTSTLDTTKKQGFVKCGVSQGLPGFSNADEAGKWTGIDVDVCRAVAAAVLGDASKVKYTPLSAKERFTALQAGEIDVLSRNTTWTLERDAAIGLTFVGVNFYDGQGFMVRKATGIKSVNNFQNGVKVCTNTGTTTELNMADFFKSKGIKYEPVVFEKADEVVQAYDAGRCDTYTTDESGLAAQRTKMSAPGDHVVLPETISKEPLGPVVRQGDSKWEDVVRWSLNVWIEAEEYGVNSGNVDSMKSSKNPAIQRIVGAEGTKNGAALGLDQEWSYRIIKQVGNYGESYKRNIADTGILPDRGPNNLWTKGGILYVPPVR
;
A
#
# COMPACT_ATOMS: atom_id res chain seq x y z
N MET A 1 44.90 -23.74 80.09
CA MET A 1 45.71 -24.23 78.99
C MET A 1 45.01 -23.85 77.64
N LYS A 2 45.79 -23.25 76.79
CA LYS A 2 45.55 -23.06 75.38
C LYS A 2 44.66 -21.88 74.91
N ASN A 3 45.37 -20.94 74.48
CA ASN A 3 45.15 -19.75 73.63
C ASN A 3 44.14 -19.88 72.54
N ILE A 4 43.27 -18.85 72.43
CA ILE A 4 42.45 -18.59 71.28
C ILE A 4 42.92 -17.29 70.63
N ILE A 5 43.52 -17.35 69.51
CA ILE A 5 43.92 -16.23 68.65
C ILE A 5 42.68 -15.78 67.83
N LYS A 6 42.31 -14.51 68.06
CA LYS A 6 41.29 -13.80 67.28
C LYS A 6 41.91 -13.29 65.96
N ALA A 7 41.51 -13.82 64.85
CA ALA A 7 41.78 -13.22 63.55
C ALA A 7 40.57 -12.34 63.16
N ILE A 8 40.79 -11.04 63.03
CA ILE A 8 39.85 -10.06 62.56
C ILE A 8 40.06 -10.01 61.05
N GLY A 9 39.13 -10.58 60.28
CA GLY A 9 39.08 -10.46 58.83
C GLY A 9 38.29 -9.22 58.43
N SER A 10 38.97 -8.23 57.88
CA SER A 10 38.36 -7.04 57.28
C SER A 10 37.66 -7.42 55.96
N LEU A 11 36.35 -7.33 55.96
CA LEU A 11 35.52 -7.55 54.76
C LEU A 11 35.41 -6.22 53.97
N SER A 12 36.24 -6.05 52.96
CA SER A 12 36.13 -4.93 52.04
C SER A 12 34.97 -5.18 51.09
N ILE A 13 33.87 -4.48 51.33
CA ILE A 13 32.73 -4.46 50.40
C ILE A 13 33.12 -3.55 49.23
N LEU A 14 33.48 -4.15 48.11
CA LEU A 14 33.67 -3.47 46.83
C LEU A 14 32.28 -3.20 46.23
N ALA A 15 31.78 -1.98 46.41
CA ALA A 15 30.55 -1.52 45.78
C ALA A 15 30.81 -1.33 44.26
N PHE A 16 30.43 -2.32 43.47
CA PHE A 16 30.30 -2.16 42.03
C PHE A 16 29.09 -1.27 41.74
N VAL A 17 29.35 0.03 41.55
CA VAL A 17 28.36 0.95 40.96
C VAL A 17 28.24 0.59 39.48
N LEU A 18 27.27 -0.24 39.14
CA LEU A 18 26.82 -0.44 37.78
C LEU A 18 26.13 0.85 37.32
N SER A 19 26.92 1.78 36.76
CA SER A 19 26.41 2.88 35.96
C SER A 19 25.85 2.26 34.68
N ALA A 20 24.63 1.75 34.73
CA ALA A 20 23.83 1.52 33.54
C ALA A 20 23.37 2.87 32.99
N CYS A 21 24.29 3.61 32.37
CA CYS A 21 23.91 4.62 31.42
C CYS A 21 23.25 3.87 30.27
N GLY A 22 21.95 3.68 30.38
CA GLY A 22 21.12 3.38 29.23
C GLY A 22 21.23 4.54 28.25
N ASP A 23 22.22 4.46 27.35
CA ASP A 23 22.24 5.25 26.14
C ASP A 23 20.99 4.81 25.37
N GLY A 24 19.92 5.57 25.53
CA GLY A 24 18.71 5.46 24.73
C GLY A 24 19.09 5.79 23.29
N GLY A 25 19.78 4.88 22.62
CA GLY A 25 20.20 5.00 21.25
C GLY A 25 19.00 5.48 20.44
N LYS A 26 19.03 6.71 19.96
CA LYS A 26 18.03 7.26 19.03
C LYS A 26 17.87 6.25 17.92
N LYS A 27 16.74 5.55 17.92
CA LYS A 27 16.42 4.59 16.86
C LYS A 27 16.52 5.36 15.54
N THR A 28 17.48 5.00 14.68
CA THR A 28 17.70 5.67 13.41
C THR A 28 16.40 5.63 12.62
N SER A 29 15.90 6.78 12.17
CA SER A 29 14.64 6.83 11.43
C SER A 29 14.78 6.10 10.08
N THR A 30 13.67 5.58 9.57
CA THR A 30 13.65 4.97 8.22
C THR A 30 14.04 6.01 7.17
N LEU A 31 13.70 7.30 7.36
CA LEU A 31 14.13 8.39 6.48
C LEU A 31 15.65 8.48 6.39
N ASP A 32 16.35 8.49 7.54
CA ASP A 32 17.80 8.61 7.57
C ASP A 32 18.48 7.36 6.97
N THR A 33 17.92 6.19 7.24
CA THR A 33 18.36 4.92 6.65
C THR A 33 18.19 4.93 5.14
N THR A 34 17.04 5.36 4.64
CA THR A 34 16.73 5.45 3.20
C THR A 34 17.65 6.43 2.48
N LYS A 35 17.93 7.60 3.08
CA LYS A 35 18.90 8.55 2.55
C LYS A 35 20.30 7.95 2.48
N LYS A 36 20.74 7.21 3.50
CA LYS A 36 22.05 6.59 3.57
C LYS A 36 22.20 5.43 2.56
N GLN A 37 21.18 4.58 2.44
CA GLN A 37 21.21 3.43 1.51
C GLN A 37 21.02 3.85 0.04
N GLY A 38 20.40 5.01 -0.22
CA GLY A 38 20.24 5.58 -1.56
C GLY A 38 19.08 5.00 -2.38
N PHE A 39 18.18 4.23 -1.78
CA PHE A 39 16.97 3.70 -2.41
C PHE A 39 15.86 3.43 -1.38
N VAL A 40 14.61 3.42 -1.83
CA VAL A 40 13.44 3.01 -1.03
C VAL A 40 13.21 1.52 -1.24
N LYS A 41 13.09 0.75 -0.16
CA LYS A 41 12.65 -0.66 -0.22
C LYS A 41 11.12 -0.71 -0.22
N CYS A 42 10.53 -1.13 -1.31
CA CYS A 42 9.06 -1.12 -1.53
C CYS A 42 8.54 -2.55 -1.66
N GLY A 43 7.61 -2.94 -0.77
CA GLY A 43 6.85 -4.18 -0.90
C GLY A 43 5.68 -3.98 -1.85
N VAL A 44 5.57 -4.83 -2.85
CA VAL A 44 4.57 -4.78 -3.92
C VAL A 44 3.87 -6.14 -4.10
N SER A 45 2.81 -6.21 -4.89
CA SER A 45 2.19 -7.48 -5.27
C SER A 45 3.10 -8.32 -6.17
N GLN A 46 2.86 -9.62 -6.20
CA GLN A 46 3.58 -10.56 -7.06
C GLN A 46 3.18 -10.47 -8.55
N GLY A 47 2.32 -9.55 -8.92
CA GLY A 47 1.86 -9.32 -10.29
C GLY A 47 0.36 -9.05 -10.33
N LEU A 48 -0.03 -7.79 -10.12
CA LEU A 48 -1.41 -7.30 -10.25
C LEU A 48 -1.42 -6.17 -11.26
N PRO A 49 -1.88 -6.40 -12.51
CA PRO A 49 -1.95 -5.37 -13.55
C PRO A 49 -2.68 -4.12 -13.04
N GLY A 50 -2.16 -2.94 -13.37
CA GLY A 50 -2.69 -1.65 -12.93
C GLY A 50 -2.23 -1.21 -11.54
N PHE A 51 -1.88 -2.13 -10.63
CA PHE A 51 -1.45 -1.86 -9.26
C PHE A 51 0.05 -2.04 -9.07
N SER A 52 0.56 -3.24 -9.23
CA SER A 52 1.99 -3.52 -9.26
C SER A 52 2.26 -4.75 -10.11
N ASN A 53 2.87 -4.54 -11.26
CA ASN A 53 3.19 -5.58 -12.22
C ASN A 53 4.54 -5.30 -12.87
N ALA A 54 5.40 -6.32 -12.93
CA ALA A 54 6.63 -6.26 -13.68
C ALA A 54 6.41 -6.75 -15.12
N ASP A 55 7.00 -6.07 -16.09
CA ASP A 55 7.08 -6.57 -17.45
C ASP A 55 8.23 -7.61 -17.61
N GLU A 56 8.39 -8.16 -18.80
CA GLU A 56 9.42 -9.15 -19.10
C GLU A 56 10.84 -8.62 -18.94
N ALA A 57 11.03 -7.30 -19.01
CA ALA A 57 12.31 -6.63 -18.76
C ALA A 57 12.55 -6.33 -17.27
N GLY A 58 11.61 -6.71 -16.38
CA GLY A 58 11.66 -6.45 -14.95
C GLY A 58 11.30 -5.02 -14.55
N LYS A 59 10.74 -4.22 -15.45
CA LYS A 59 10.27 -2.87 -15.16
C LYS A 59 8.90 -2.93 -14.49
N TRP A 60 8.84 -2.38 -13.29
CA TRP A 60 7.61 -2.30 -12.50
C TRP A 60 6.74 -1.10 -12.91
N THR A 61 5.44 -1.34 -13.00
CA THR A 61 4.40 -0.35 -13.29
C THR A 61 3.17 -0.57 -12.41
N GLY A 62 2.37 0.48 -12.23
CA GLY A 62 1.12 0.42 -11.48
C GLY A 62 0.99 1.56 -10.46
N ILE A 63 -0.24 1.76 -9.96
CA ILE A 63 -0.55 2.84 -9.01
C ILE A 63 0.18 2.66 -7.67
N ASP A 64 0.35 1.43 -7.20
CA ASP A 64 1.12 1.10 -6.00
C ASP A 64 2.63 1.31 -6.20
N VAL A 65 3.12 1.04 -7.40
CA VAL A 65 4.51 1.32 -7.80
C VAL A 65 4.76 2.83 -7.81
N ASP A 66 3.83 3.61 -8.32
CA ASP A 66 3.95 5.06 -8.40
C ASP A 66 3.96 5.73 -7.02
N VAL A 67 3.26 5.17 -6.02
CA VAL A 67 3.41 5.63 -4.62
C VAL A 67 4.86 5.51 -4.16
N CYS A 68 5.51 4.37 -4.37
CA CYS A 68 6.91 4.19 -3.96
C CYS A 68 7.87 5.07 -4.77
N ARG A 69 7.60 5.30 -6.05
CA ARG A 69 8.33 6.23 -6.90
C ARG A 69 8.18 7.67 -6.43
N ALA A 70 6.98 8.06 -5.97
CA ALA A 70 6.74 9.38 -5.38
C ALA A 70 7.57 9.58 -4.11
N VAL A 71 7.61 8.59 -3.22
CA VAL A 71 8.45 8.62 -2.01
C VAL A 71 9.94 8.73 -2.37
N ALA A 72 10.41 7.96 -3.36
CA ALA A 72 11.81 8.02 -3.81
C ALA A 72 12.16 9.39 -4.42
N ALA A 73 11.30 9.96 -5.26
CA ALA A 73 11.45 11.29 -5.81
C ALA A 73 11.54 12.37 -4.71
N ALA A 74 10.69 12.26 -3.69
CA ALA A 74 10.68 13.18 -2.55
C ALA A 74 11.97 13.12 -1.74
N VAL A 75 12.40 11.90 -1.36
CA VAL A 75 13.49 11.67 -0.38
C VAL A 75 14.87 11.71 -1.02
N LEU A 76 15.00 11.16 -2.24
CA LEU A 76 16.25 10.89 -2.91
C LEU A 76 16.46 11.72 -4.19
N GLY A 77 15.45 12.51 -4.56
CA GLY A 77 15.52 13.33 -5.78
C GLY A 77 15.30 12.57 -7.09
N ASP A 78 15.07 11.25 -7.04
CA ASP A 78 15.01 10.38 -8.20
C ASP A 78 13.99 9.25 -8.00
N ALA A 79 12.91 9.27 -8.79
CA ALA A 79 11.82 8.29 -8.75
C ALA A 79 12.25 6.87 -9.14
N SER A 80 13.39 6.69 -9.76
CA SER A 80 13.92 5.37 -10.13
C SER A 80 14.62 4.65 -8.98
N LYS A 81 14.94 5.35 -7.89
CA LYS A 81 15.65 4.80 -6.72
C LYS A 81 14.73 3.99 -5.81
N VAL A 82 14.12 2.96 -6.35
CA VAL A 82 13.25 2.02 -5.65
C VAL A 82 13.73 0.60 -5.88
N LYS A 83 13.82 -0.18 -4.79
CA LYS A 83 14.02 -1.62 -4.85
C LYS A 83 12.69 -2.29 -4.51
N TYR A 84 12.10 -2.97 -5.47
CA TYR A 84 10.84 -3.66 -5.31
C TYR A 84 11.03 -5.07 -4.75
N THR A 85 10.19 -5.46 -3.80
CA THR A 85 10.11 -6.83 -3.25
C THR A 85 8.69 -7.34 -3.46
N PRO A 86 8.48 -8.29 -4.38
CA PRO A 86 7.17 -8.91 -4.57
C PRO A 86 6.83 -9.82 -3.39
N LEU A 87 5.66 -9.60 -2.79
CA LEU A 87 5.22 -10.29 -1.58
C LEU A 87 3.82 -10.88 -1.77
N SER A 88 3.59 -12.06 -1.21
CA SER A 88 2.24 -12.61 -1.08
C SER A 88 1.41 -11.79 -0.07
N ALA A 89 0.10 -11.99 -0.06
CA ALA A 89 -0.77 -11.35 0.92
C ALA A 89 -0.43 -11.77 2.36
N LYS A 90 0.06 -13.00 2.53
CA LYS A 90 0.44 -13.58 3.82
C LYS A 90 1.76 -13.02 4.36
N GLU A 91 2.76 -12.81 3.49
CA GLU A 91 4.12 -12.41 3.88
C GLU A 91 4.28 -10.90 4.13
N ARG A 92 3.45 -10.07 3.48
CA ARG A 92 3.66 -8.62 3.38
C ARG A 92 3.84 -7.90 4.72
N PHE A 93 3.07 -8.28 5.74
CA PHE A 93 3.13 -7.63 7.05
C PHE A 93 4.38 -8.02 7.83
N THR A 94 4.76 -9.30 7.78
CA THR A 94 5.99 -9.79 8.41
C THR A 94 7.22 -9.13 7.79
N ALA A 95 7.27 -9.02 6.47
CA ALA A 95 8.37 -8.34 5.77
C ALA A 95 8.48 -6.85 6.16
N LEU A 96 7.33 -6.15 6.32
CA LEU A 96 7.34 -4.77 6.78
C LEU A 96 7.80 -4.65 8.24
N GLN A 97 7.28 -5.50 9.14
CA GLN A 97 7.66 -5.52 10.56
C GLN A 97 9.14 -5.85 10.75
N ALA A 98 9.69 -6.79 9.98
CA ALA A 98 11.10 -7.18 10.01
C ALA A 98 12.05 -6.11 9.43
N GLY A 99 11.52 -5.08 8.76
CA GLY A 99 12.34 -4.05 8.11
C GLY A 99 12.98 -4.48 6.80
N GLU A 100 12.49 -5.57 6.22
CA GLU A 100 12.90 -6.00 4.87
C GLU A 100 12.44 -5.01 3.81
N ILE A 101 11.34 -4.31 4.07
CA ILE A 101 10.81 -3.21 3.26
C ILE A 101 10.58 -1.97 4.12
N ASP A 102 10.64 -0.78 3.51
CA ASP A 102 10.45 0.51 4.16
C ASP A 102 8.99 1.00 4.03
N VAL A 103 8.35 0.67 2.90
CA VAL A 103 6.95 0.96 2.58
C VAL A 103 6.33 -0.29 1.98
N LEU A 104 5.13 -0.63 2.41
CA LEU A 104 4.28 -1.61 1.76
C LEU A 104 3.23 -0.86 0.94
N SER A 105 3.32 -0.90 -0.39
CA SER A 105 2.32 -0.38 -1.33
C SER A 105 1.87 -1.53 -2.21
N ARG A 106 0.78 -2.20 -1.78
CA ARG A 106 0.38 -3.50 -2.31
C ARG A 106 -1.12 -3.73 -2.06
N ASN A 107 -1.99 -2.94 -2.69
CA ASN A 107 -3.44 -3.09 -2.56
C ASN A 107 -3.85 -3.60 -1.16
N THR A 108 -3.43 -2.88 -0.12
CA THR A 108 -3.58 -3.31 1.27
C THR A 108 -4.74 -2.58 1.94
N THR A 109 -5.78 -3.32 2.29
CA THR A 109 -6.98 -2.78 2.93
C THR A 109 -6.68 -2.30 4.34
N TRP A 110 -7.05 -1.06 4.64
CA TRP A 110 -6.99 -0.49 5.98
C TRP A 110 -8.11 -1.06 6.84
N THR A 111 -7.74 -1.82 7.87
CA THR A 111 -8.68 -2.36 8.86
C THR A 111 -8.20 -2.05 10.27
N LEU A 112 -9.13 -2.04 11.23
CA LEU A 112 -8.79 -1.84 12.64
C LEU A 112 -7.71 -2.82 13.13
N GLU A 113 -7.85 -4.10 12.80
CA GLU A 113 -6.89 -5.12 13.23
C GLU A 113 -5.48 -4.85 12.67
N ARG A 114 -5.37 -4.54 11.37
CA ARG A 114 -4.09 -4.28 10.71
C ARG A 114 -3.42 -3.02 11.22
N ASP A 115 -4.20 -1.98 11.51
CA ASP A 115 -3.70 -0.69 11.98
C ASP A 115 -3.34 -0.71 13.47
N ALA A 116 -4.23 -1.25 14.30
CA ALA A 116 -4.11 -1.14 15.75
C ALA A 116 -3.44 -2.34 16.43
N ALA A 117 -3.57 -3.57 15.88
CA ALA A 117 -3.17 -4.79 16.58
C ALA A 117 -1.79 -5.32 16.19
N ILE A 118 -1.28 -5.02 15.00
CA ILE A 118 -0.05 -5.64 14.48
C ILE A 118 1.10 -4.65 14.23
N GLY A 119 1.04 -3.46 14.84
CA GLY A 119 2.16 -2.50 14.84
C GLY A 119 2.45 -1.88 13.48
N LEU A 120 1.41 -1.62 12.70
CA LEU A 120 1.47 -0.97 11.41
C LEU A 120 0.75 0.38 11.44
N THR A 121 1.06 1.26 10.50
CA THR A 121 0.39 2.54 10.31
C THR A 121 0.04 2.73 8.85
N PHE A 122 -1.26 2.87 8.57
CA PHE A 122 -1.74 3.30 7.26
C PHE A 122 -1.57 4.81 7.11
N VAL A 123 -1.00 5.26 6.01
CA VAL A 123 -0.70 6.68 5.80
C VAL A 123 -1.76 7.43 4.99
N GLY A 124 -2.75 6.73 4.50
CA GLY A 124 -3.86 7.27 3.71
C GLY A 124 -4.43 6.20 2.79
N VAL A 125 -5.41 6.59 1.99
CA VAL A 125 -6.04 5.71 0.98
C VAL A 125 -5.61 6.19 -0.41
N ASN A 126 -5.02 5.29 -1.20
CA ASN A 126 -4.68 5.56 -2.60
C ASN A 126 -5.67 4.93 -3.58
N PHE A 127 -6.55 4.04 -3.11
CA PHE A 127 -7.58 3.43 -3.94
C PHE A 127 -8.76 2.95 -3.09
N TYR A 128 -9.96 3.39 -3.40
CA TYR A 128 -11.21 2.90 -2.79
C TYR A 128 -11.77 1.78 -3.64
N ASP A 129 -11.95 0.62 -3.03
CA ASP A 129 -12.40 -0.60 -3.66
C ASP A 129 -13.50 -1.28 -2.84
N GLY A 130 -14.02 -2.35 -3.34
CA GLY A 130 -14.92 -3.28 -2.69
C GLY A 130 -14.60 -4.71 -3.12
N GLN A 131 -15.09 -5.70 -2.38
CA GLN A 131 -14.97 -7.10 -2.77
C GLN A 131 -16.15 -7.53 -3.63
N GLY A 132 -15.84 -8.20 -4.74
CA GLY A 132 -16.83 -8.78 -5.64
C GLY A 132 -16.59 -10.27 -5.89
N PHE A 133 -17.38 -10.80 -6.80
CA PHE A 133 -17.27 -12.18 -7.30
C PHE A 133 -17.21 -12.18 -8.82
N MET A 134 -16.33 -12.98 -9.39
CA MET A 134 -16.26 -13.22 -10.81
C MET A 134 -16.70 -14.65 -11.13
N VAL A 135 -17.55 -14.79 -12.14
CA VAL A 135 -18.06 -16.08 -12.62
C VAL A 135 -17.87 -16.22 -14.12
N ARG A 136 -17.92 -17.46 -14.64
CA ARG A 136 -17.98 -17.71 -16.06
C ARG A 136 -19.38 -17.38 -16.58
N LYS A 137 -19.49 -16.68 -17.70
CA LYS A 137 -20.77 -16.34 -18.34
C LYS A 137 -21.62 -17.58 -18.65
N ALA A 138 -20.96 -18.69 -18.99
CA ALA A 138 -21.62 -19.98 -19.28
C ALA A 138 -22.40 -20.56 -18.09
N THR A 139 -22.11 -20.13 -16.85
CA THR A 139 -22.90 -20.57 -15.67
C THR A 139 -24.28 -19.95 -15.61
N GLY A 140 -24.53 -18.85 -16.32
CA GLY A 140 -25.78 -18.10 -16.26
C GLY A 140 -26.01 -17.34 -14.95
N ILE A 141 -25.06 -17.37 -14.00
CA ILE A 141 -25.14 -16.65 -12.72
C ILE A 141 -24.99 -15.14 -13.01
N LYS A 142 -25.97 -14.36 -12.54
CA LYS A 142 -26.00 -12.89 -12.74
C LYS A 142 -25.95 -12.09 -11.43
N SER A 143 -26.02 -12.76 -10.29
CA SER A 143 -26.09 -12.16 -8.96
C SER A 143 -25.52 -13.14 -7.93
N VAL A 144 -24.89 -12.62 -6.89
CA VAL A 144 -24.43 -13.43 -5.74
C VAL A 144 -25.58 -14.16 -5.04
N ASN A 145 -26.82 -13.70 -5.21
CA ASN A 145 -28.01 -14.36 -4.69
C ASN A 145 -28.37 -15.65 -5.45
N ASN A 146 -27.71 -15.93 -6.57
CA ASN A 146 -27.88 -17.17 -7.34
C ASN A 146 -26.90 -18.28 -6.90
N PHE A 147 -25.99 -18.03 -5.95
CA PHE A 147 -25.10 -19.08 -5.44
C PHE A 147 -25.88 -20.17 -4.70
N GLN A 148 -25.49 -21.41 -4.93
CA GLN A 148 -26.11 -22.60 -4.33
C GLN A 148 -25.16 -23.25 -3.32
N ASN A 149 -25.69 -24.10 -2.45
CA ASN A 149 -24.87 -24.93 -1.56
C ASN A 149 -23.88 -25.78 -2.35
N GLY A 150 -22.64 -25.84 -1.85
CA GLY A 150 -21.54 -26.57 -2.46
C GLY A 150 -20.74 -25.76 -3.51
N VAL A 151 -21.06 -24.44 -3.69
CA VAL A 151 -20.29 -23.58 -4.59
C VAL A 151 -18.82 -23.53 -4.17
N LYS A 152 -17.90 -23.75 -5.12
CA LYS A 152 -16.45 -23.70 -4.90
C LYS A 152 -15.93 -22.30 -5.18
N VAL A 153 -15.29 -21.70 -4.17
CA VAL A 153 -14.87 -20.30 -4.21
C VAL A 153 -13.35 -20.20 -4.10
N CYS A 154 -12.71 -19.75 -5.17
CA CYS A 154 -11.27 -19.44 -5.16
C CYS A 154 -10.99 -18.06 -4.54
N THR A 155 -9.94 -17.98 -3.70
CA THR A 155 -9.42 -16.72 -3.18
C THR A 155 -7.97 -16.88 -2.70
N ASN A 156 -7.33 -15.76 -2.28
CA ASN A 156 -6.01 -15.78 -1.65
C ASN A 156 -6.11 -15.82 -0.13
N THR A 157 -5.27 -16.64 0.51
CA THR A 157 -5.13 -16.66 1.97
C THR A 157 -4.44 -15.39 2.50
N GLY A 158 -4.75 -15.03 3.75
CA GLY A 158 -4.17 -13.85 4.43
C GLY A 158 -4.75 -12.51 3.95
N THR A 159 -5.94 -12.55 3.38
CA THR A 159 -6.64 -11.38 2.85
C THR A 159 -7.90 -11.05 3.64
N THR A 160 -8.35 -9.79 3.58
CA THR A 160 -9.69 -9.40 4.02
C THR A 160 -10.76 -10.15 3.24
N THR A 161 -10.49 -10.39 1.95
CA THR A 161 -11.45 -11.04 1.05
C THR A 161 -11.70 -12.51 1.41
N GLU A 162 -10.72 -13.22 1.98
CA GLU A 162 -10.93 -14.56 2.57
C GLU A 162 -11.89 -14.49 3.78
N LEU A 163 -11.70 -13.52 4.67
CA LEU A 163 -12.56 -13.34 5.85
C LEU A 163 -13.98 -12.90 5.47
N ASN A 164 -14.08 -11.89 4.61
CA ASN A 164 -15.38 -11.39 4.14
C ASN A 164 -16.17 -12.45 3.37
N MET A 165 -15.48 -13.30 2.59
CA MET A 165 -16.12 -14.44 1.93
C MET A 165 -16.77 -15.37 2.95
N ALA A 166 -16.08 -15.71 4.03
CA ALA A 166 -16.63 -16.58 5.08
C ALA A 166 -17.87 -15.94 5.74
N ASP A 167 -17.79 -14.65 6.07
CA ASP A 167 -18.90 -13.91 6.66
C ASP A 167 -20.10 -13.79 5.70
N PHE A 168 -19.84 -13.53 4.42
CA PHE A 168 -20.88 -13.45 3.39
C PHE A 168 -21.66 -14.75 3.29
N PHE A 169 -21.02 -15.88 3.07
CA PHE A 169 -21.68 -17.17 2.92
C PHE A 169 -22.40 -17.62 4.21
N LYS A 170 -21.81 -17.36 5.38
CA LYS A 170 -22.44 -17.58 6.68
C LYS A 170 -23.71 -16.75 6.83
N SER A 171 -23.69 -15.47 6.47
CA SER A 171 -24.85 -14.57 6.57
C SER A 171 -26.01 -14.98 5.66
N LYS A 172 -25.69 -15.59 4.51
CA LYS A 172 -26.67 -16.11 3.55
C LYS A 172 -27.15 -17.53 3.87
N GLY A 173 -26.53 -18.22 4.83
CA GLY A 173 -26.83 -19.61 5.13
C GLY A 173 -26.45 -20.59 4.02
N ILE A 174 -25.51 -20.20 3.14
CA ILE A 174 -25.04 -21.01 2.02
C ILE A 174 -23.78 -21.76 2.44
N LYS A 175 -23.79 -23.08 2.29
CA LYS A 175 -22.59 -23.92 2.45
C LYS A 175 -21.73 -23.80 1.19
N TYR A 176 -20.46 -23.40 1.35
CA TYR A 176 -19.52 -23.24 0.26
C TYR A 176 -18.24 -24.05 0.52
N GLU A 177 -17.43 -24.28 -0.52
CA GLU A 177 -16.13 -24.95 -0.44
C GLU A 177 -15.03 -23.91 -0.76
N PRO A 178 -14.25 -23.45 0.25
CA PRO A 178 -13.14 -22.54 0.00
C PRO A 178 -11.99 -23.27 -0.69
N VAL A 179 -11.45 -22.67 -1.76
CA VAL A 179 -10.25 -23.13 -2.45
C VAL A 179 -9.24 -21.99 -2.39
N VAL A 180 -8.33 -22.07 -1.44
CA VAL A 180 -7.40 -20.97 -1.10
C VAL A 180 -5.99 -21.25 -1.56
N PHE A 181 -5.31 -20.20 -2.04
CA PHE A 181 -3.94 -20.24 -2.51
C PHE A 181 -3.14 -19.07 -1.92
N GLU A 182 -1.84 -19.25 -1.80
CA GLU A 182 -0.96 -18.18 -1.34
C GLU A 182 -0.60 -17.22 -2.47
N LYS A 183 -0.34 -17.74 -3.67
CA LYS A 183 0.04 -16.92 -4.84
C LYS A 183 -1.18 -16.55 -5.68
N ALA A 184 -1.22 -15.29 -6.13
CA ALA A 184 -2.31 -14.78 -6.95
C ALA A 184 -2.44 -15.53 -8.29
N ASP A 185 -1.33 -15.87 -8.93
CA ASP A 185 -1.35 -16.61 -10.21
C ASP A 185 -1.90 -18.03 -10.06
N GLU A 186 -1.70 -18.68 -8.91
CA GLU A 186 -2.28 -20.00 -8.63
C GLU A 186 -3.81 -19.93 -8.54
N VAL A 187 -4.35 -18.84 -7.94
CA VAL A 187 -5.81 -18.59 -7.91
C VAL A 187 -6.36 -18.44 -9.32
N VAL A 188 -5.71 -17.60 -10.14
CA VAL A 188 -6.12 -17.35 -11.54
C VAL A 188 -6.13 -18.66 -12.33
N GLN A 189 -5.04 -19.42 -12.27
CA GLN A 189 -4.91 -20.71 -12.96
C GLN A 189 -5.96 -21.72 -12.51
N ALA A 190 -6.20 -21.82 -11.18
CA ALA A 190 -7.20 -22.75 -10.63
C ALA A 190 -8.62 -22.39 -11.08
N TYR A 191 -8.96 -21.10 -11.04
CA TYR A 191 -10.26 -20.63 -11.50
C TYR A 191 -10.41 -20.78 -13.01
N ASP A 192 -9.41 -20.40 -13.81
CA ASP A 192 -9.44 -20.52 -15.27
C ASP A 192 -9.58 -21.99 -15.72
N ALA A 193 -8.89 -22.90 -15.05
CA ALA A 193 -8.99 -24.34 -15.26
C ALA A 193 -10.28 -25.00 -14.75
N GLY A 194 -11.23 -24.25 -14.17
CA GLY A 194 -12.50 -24.78 -13.69
C GLY A 194 -12.48 -25.49 -12.35
N ARG A 195 -11.42 -25.35 -11.57
CA ARG A 195 -11.35 -25.94 -10.21
C ARG A 195 -12.29 -25.24 -9.20
N CYS A 196 -12.69 -24.00 -9.49
CA CYS A 196 -13.63 -23.22 -8.71
C CYS A 196 -14.76 -22.71 -9.61
N ASP A 197 -15.94 -22.55 -9.02
CA ASP A 197 -17.11 -22.01 -9.71
C ASP A 197 -17.05 -20.48 -9.80
N THR A 198 -16.47 -19.85 -8.78
CA THR A 198 -16.30 -18.40 -8.68
C THR A 198 -14.96 -18.02 -8.09
N TYR A 199 -14.44 -16.85 -8.45
CA TYR A 199 -13.26 -16.21 -7.88
C TYR A 199 -13.69 -14.93 -7.15
N THR A 200 -13.21 -14.74 -5.91
CA THR A 200 -13.49 -13.55 -5.12
C THR A 200 -12.21 -12.86 -4.65
N THR A 201 -12.15 -11.56 -4.85
CA THR A 201 -11.15 -10.60 -4.35
C THR A 201 -11.70 -9.19 -4.56
N ASP A 202 -10.87 -8.15 -4.39
CA ASP A 202 -11.21 -6.77 -4.74
C ASP A 202 -11.74 -6.69 -6.17
N GLU A 203 -12.76 -5.87 -6.45
CA GLU A 203 -13.37 -5.75 -7.78
C GLU A 203 -12.36 -5.28 -8.83
N SER A 204 -11.50 -4.32 -8.46
CA SER A 204 -10.39 -3.90 -9.32
C SER A 204 -9.40 -5.05 -9.57
N GLY A 205 -9.17 -5.87 -8.53
CA GLY A 205 -8.34 -7.06 -8.61
C GLY A 205 -8.95 -8.12 -9.55
N LEU A 206 -10.26 -8.36 -9.48
CA LEU A 206 -10.96 -9.25 -10.41
C LEU A 206 -10.84 -8.77 -11.85
N ALA A 207 -11.04 -7.46 -12.08
CA ALA A 207 -10.91 -6.86 -13.41
C ALA A 207 -9.47 -7.00 -13.95
N ALA A 208 -8.47 -6.75 -13.10
CA ALA A 208 -7.06 -6.90 -13.44
C ALA A 208 -6.68 -8.36 -13.74
N GLN A 209 -7.04 -9.29 -12.86
CA GLN A 209 -6.71 -10.71 -13.03
C GLN A 209 -7.44 -11.34 -14.22
N ARG A 210 -8.64 -10.87 -14.56
CA ARG A 210 -9.37 -11.31 -15.77
C ARG A 210 -8.54 -11.12 -17.02
N THR A 211 -7.70 -10.08 -17.12
CA THR A 211 -6.84 -9.84 -18.30
C THR A 211 -5.78 -10.93 -18.51
N LYS A 212 -5.48 -11.73 -17.50
CA LYS A 212 -4.50 -12.84 -17.56
C LYS A 212 -5.12 -14.19 -17.91
N MET A 213 -6.45 -14.29 -18.00
CA MET A 213 -7.14 -15.54 -18.26
C MET A 213 -7.06 -15.93 -19.73
N SER A 214 -7.23 -17.20 -20.03
CA SER A 214 -7.20 -17.74 -21.40
C SER A 214 -8.28 -17.15 -22.30
N ALA A 215 -9.46 -16.86 -21.74
CA ALA A 215 -10.60 -16.25 -22.42
C ALA A 215 -11.23 -15.13 -21.57
N PRO A 216 -10.60 -13.93 -21.45
CA PRO A 216 -11.08 -12.87 -20.57
C PRO A 216 -12.53 -12.45 -20.81
N GLY A 217 -12.99 -12.53 -22.08
CA GLY A 217 -14.34 -12.20 -22.50
C GLY A 217 -15.43 -13.14 -21.96
N ASP A 218 -15.06 -14.36 -21.53
CA ASP A 218 -16.00 -15.37 -21.04
C ASP A 218 -16.30 -15.24 -19.54
N HIS A 219 -15.70 -14.27 -18.89
CA HIS A 219 -15.86 -14.00 -17.45
C HIS A 219 -16.56 -12.68 -17.20
N VAL A 220 -17.32 -12.62 -16.11
CA VAL A 220 -18.04 -11.41 -15.67
C VAL A 220 -17.87 -11.24 -14.17
N VAL A 221 -17.57 -10.02 -13.74
CA VAL A 221 -17.66 -9.62 -12.33
C VAL A 221 -19.13 -9.32 -12.05
N LEU A 222 -19.66 -9.94 -11.00
CA LEU A 222 -21.05 -9.73 -10.57
C LEU A 222 -21.23 -8.31 -10.03
N PRO A 223 -22.45 -7.74 -10.10
CA PRO A 223 -22.66 -6.33 -9.78
C PRO A 223 -22.67 -6.01 -8.28
N GLU A 224 -22.72 -7.02 -7.43
CA GLU A 224 -22.81 -6.79 -5.99
C GLU A 224 -21.45 -6.68 -5.33
N THR A 225 -21.22 -5.60 -4.62
CA THR A 225 -20.09 -5.37 -3.74
C THR A 225 -20.43 -5.82 -2.33
N ILE A 226 -19.61 -6.68 -1.73
CA ILE A 226 -19.92 -7.29 -0.41
C ILE A 226 -19.13 -6.70 0.75
N SER A 227 -18.13 -5.84 0.49
CA SER A 227 -17.32 -5.19 1.53
C SER A 227 -16.84 -3.81 1.08
N LYS A 228 -16.22 -3.09 2.02
CA LYS A 228 -15.44 -1.87 1.77
C LYS A 228 -13.96 -2.22 1.87
N GLU A 229 -13.21 -1.89 0.84
CA GLU A 229 -11.77 -2.14 0.76
C GLU A 229 -11.03 -0.80 0.50
N PRO A 230 -10.82 0.04 1.54
CA PRO A 230 -9.97 1.23 1.42
C PRO A 230 -8.50 0.80 1.39
N LEU A 231 -7.91 0.81 0.20
CA LEU A 231 -6.53 0.38 -0.02
C LEU A 231 -5.56 1.53 0.20
N GLY A 232 -4.44 1.26 0.87
CA GLY A 232 -3.46 2.31 1.11
C GLY A 232 -2.06 1.80 1.45
N PRO A 233 -1.06 2.71 1.31
CA PRO A 233 0.31 2.42 1.72
C PRO A 233 0.43 2.30 3.23
N VAL A 234 1.34 1.42 3.65
CA VAL A 234 1.55 1.07 5.06
C VAL A 234 3.03 1.21 5.41
N VAL A 235 3.31 1.72 6.60
CA VAL A 235 4.64 1.79 7.19
C VAL A 235 4.67 1.13 8.57
N ARG A 236 5.86 0.88 9.12
CA ARG A 236 6.00 0.41 10.51
C ARG A 236 5.53 1.49 11.48
N GLN A 237 4.79 1.09 12.50
CA GLN A 237 4.40 1.98 13.59
C GLN A 237 5.62 2.46 14.39
N GLY A 238 5.53 3.69 14.92
CA GLY A 238 6.55 4.28 15.81
C GLY A 238 7.68 5.01 15.11
N ASP A 239 7.63 5.20 13.81
CA ASP A 239 8.52 6.08 13.03
C ASP A 239 7.70 7.21 12.40
N SER A 240 7.25 8.15 13.24
CA SER A 240 6.38 9.25 12.83
C SER A 240 6.99 10.11 11.72
N LYS A 241 8.32 10.24 11.70
CA LYS A 241 9.01 11.02 10.67
C LYS A 241 8.90 10.36 9.29
N TRP A 242 9.03 9.03 9.24
CA TRP A 242 8.85 8.28 7.99
C TRP A 242 7.38 8.22 7.58
N GLU A 243 6.48 8.03 8.54
CA GLU A 243 5.04 8.08 8.35
C GLU A 243 4.63 9.41 7.69
N ASP A 244 5.09 10.56 8.21
CA ASP A 244 4.80 11.87 7.65
C ASP A 244 5.34 12.01 6.20
N VAL A 245 6.56 11.54 5.94
CA VAL A 245 7.12 11.59 4.58
C VAL A 245 6.27 10.82 3.58
N VAL A 246 5.88 9.58 3.92
CA VAL A 246 5.06 8.75 3.01
C VAL A 246 3.65 9.32 2.86
N ARG A 247 3.02 9.74 3.97
CA ARG A 247 1.71 10.38 3.99
C ARG A 247 1.65 11.63 3.12
N TRP A 248 2.60 12.54 3.29
CA TRP A 248 2.60 13.79 2.56
C TRP A 248 3.04 13.62 1.10
N SER A 249 3.82 12.58 0.78
CA SER A 249 4.07 12.21 -0.62
C SER A 249 2.78 11.75 -1.31
N LEU A 250 1.93 10.98 -0.63
CA LEU A 250 0.61 10.59 -1.14
C LEU A 250 -0.33 11.80 -1.25
N ASN A 251 -0.40 12.64 -0.21
CA ASN A 251 -1.34 13.76 -0.17
C ASN A 251 -1.02 14.79 -1.26
N VAL A 252 0.24 15.19 -1.42
CA VAL A 252 0.62 16.16 -2.46
C VAL A 252 0.38 15.62 -3.87
N TRP A 253 0.55 14.32 -4.06
CA TRP A 253 0.30 13.65 -5.33
C TRP A 253 -1.18 13.72 -5.74
N ILE A 254 -2.10 13.58 -4.77
CA ILE A 254 -3.55 13.72 -4.98
C ILE A 254 -3.94 15.20 -5.09
N GLU A 255 -3.44 16.06 -4.20
CA GLU A 255 -3.76 17.50 -4.20
C GLU A 255 -3.28 18.19 -5.49
N ALA A 256 -2.17 17.76 -6.07
CA ALA A 256 -1.68 18.28 -7.34
C ALA A 256 -2.70 18.09 -8.48
N GLU A 257 -3.43 16.97 -8.51
CA GLU A 257 -4.52 16.77 -9.47
C GLU A 257 -5.65 17.78 -9.24
N GLU A 258 -6.01 18.04 -7.98
CA GLU A 258 -7.10 18.97 -7.62
C GLU A 258 -6.80 20.39 -8.14
N TYR A 259 -5.56 20.82 -8.05
CA TYR A 259 -5.13 22.14 -8.55
C TYR A 259 -4.68 22.13 -10.02
N GLY A 260 -4.85 21.01 -10.72
CA GLY A 260 -4.48 20.89 -12.15
C GLY A 260 -2.97 20.95 -12.40
N VAL A 261 -2.15 20.68 -11.36
CA VAL A 261 -0.69 20.60 -11.50
C VAL A 261 -0.33 19.17 -11.93
N ASN A 262 0.42 19.03 -13.03
CA ASN A 262 0.78 17.75 -13.63
C ASN A 262 2.24 17.75 -14.13
N SER A 263 2.70 16.61 -14.61
CA SER A 263 4.10 16.45 -15.07
C SER A 263 4.48 17.37 -16.24
N GLY A 264 3.49 17.75 -17.06
CA GLY A 264 3.70 18.61 -18.23
C GLY A 264 3.73 20.11 -17.91
N ASN A 265 3.10 20.55 -16.81
CA ASN A 265 2.99 21.97 -16.49
C ASN A 265 3.68 22.39 -15.19
N VAL A 266 4.16 21.47 -14.36
CA VAL A 266 4.74 21.78 -13.03
C VAL A 266 5.85 22.82 -13.07
N ASP A 267 6.66 22.86 -14.15
CA ASP A 267 7.73 23.86 -14.31
C ASP A 267 7.14 25.29 -14.40
N SER A 268 6.14 25.50 -15.24
CA SER A 268 5.49 26.79 -15.41
C SER A 268 4.68 27.20 -14.17
N MET A 269 4.18 26.20 -13.40
CA MET A 269 3.43 26.45 -12.17
C MET A 269 4.28 27.03 -11.02
N LYS A 270 5.61 26.96 -11.10
CA LYS A 270 6.52 27.65 -10.14
C LYS A 270 6.30 29.17 -10.11
N SER A 271 5.83 29.76 -11.21
CA SER A 271 5.48 31.19 -11.30
C SER A 271 4.02 31.50 -10.99
N SER A 272 3.22 30.54 -10.55
CA SER A 272 1.81 30.72 -10.21
C SER A 272 1.64 31.75 -9.10
N LYS A 273 0.60 32.61 -9.21
CA LYS A 273 0.20 33.55 -8.16
C LYS A 273 -0.70 32.88 -7.10
N ASN A 274 -1.16 31.64 -7.33
CA ASN A 274 -1.96 30.89 -6.36
C ASN A 274 -1.07 30.34 -5.24
N PRO A 275 -1.24 30.76 -3.98
CA PRO A 275 -0.41 30.30 -2.87
C PRO A 275 -0.48 28.78 -2.60
N ALA A 276 -1.60 28.12 -2.93
CA ALA A 276 -1.72 26.69 -2.79
C ALA A 276 -0.82 25.98 -3.81
N ILE A 277 -0.86 26.41 -5.07
CA ILE A 277 0.03 25.89 -6.13
C ILE A 277 1.50 26.13 -5.78
N GLN A 278 1.84 27.34 -5.29
CA GLN A 278 3.22 27.63 -4.86
C GLN A 278 3.73 26.64 -3.81
N ARG A 279 2.91 26.26 -2.83
CA ARG A 279 3.27 25.26 -1.82
C ARG A 279 3.43 23.86 -2.43
N ILE A 280 2.50 23.45 -3.32
CA ILE A 280 2.55 22.16 -4.01
C ILE A 280 3.82 22.01 -4.86
N VAL A 281 4.24 23.07 -5.55
CA VAL A 281 5.43 23.03 -6.43
C VAL A 281 6.73 23.39 -5.72
N GLY A 282 6.71 23.62 -4.40
CA GLY A 282 7.90 23.98 -3.64
C GLY A 282 8.52 25.32 -4.11
N ALA A 283 7.70 26.32 -4.44
CA ALA A 283 8.17 27.63 -4.86
C ALA A 283 9.01 28.34 -3.78
N GLU A 284 9.80 29.34 -4.19
CA GLU A 284 10.66 30.10 -3.28
C GLU A 284 9.84 30.67 -2.08
N GLY A 285 10.42 30.56 -0.88
CA GLY A 285 9.77 31.01 0.36
C GLY A 285 8.86 29.99 1.03
N THR A 286 8.55 28.86 0.41
CA THR A 286 7.83 27.75 1.08
C THR A 286 8.78 26.96 1.99
N LYS A 287 8.28 26.43 3.13
CA LYS A 287 9.11 25.71 4.11
C LYS A 287 8.61 24.29 4.41
N ASN A 288 7.68 23.78 3.63
CA ASN A 288 7.00 22.51 3.91
C ASN A 288 7.96 21.30 3.90
N GLY A 289 8.98 21.31 3.03
CA GLY A 289 10.00 20.27 3.01
C GLY A 289 10.78 20.17 4.32
N ALA A 290 11.15 21.31 4.93
CA ALA A 290 11.89 21.31 6.19
C ALA A 290 11.15 20.60 7.34
N ALA A 291 9.81 20.73 7.40
CA ALA A 291 8.97 20.04 8.38
C ALA A 291 9.08 18.51 8.25
N LEU A 292 9.25 18.02 7.03
CA LEU A 292 9.43 16.59 6.71
C LEU A 292 10.91 16.13 6.80
N GLY A 293 11.85 17.06 7.04
CA GLY A 293 13.28 16.79 6.93
C GLY A 293 13.75 16.58 5.48
N LEU A 294 13.02 17.16 4.53
CA LEU A 294 13.32 17.15 3.09
C LEU A 294 13.71 18.56 2.62
N ASP A 295 14.25 18.65 1.42
CA ASP A 295 14.46 19.95 0.79
C ASP A 295 13.15 20.54 0.22
N GLN A 296 13.24 21.78 -0.27
CA GLN A 296 12.07 22.53 -0.73
C GLN A 296 11.41 21.94 -1.98
N GLU A 297 12.16 21.27 -2.84
CA GLU A 297 11.67 20.75 -4.13
C GLU A 297 11.09 19.32 -4.04
N TRP A 298 10.93 18.76 -2.83
CA TRP A 298 10.45 17.40 -2.64
C TRP A 298 9.15 17.09 -3.39
N SER A 299 8.16 17.96 -3.29
CA SER A 299 6.85 17.80 -3.92
C SER A 299 6.87 18.07 -5.43
N TYR A 300 7.64 19.09 -5.86
CA TYR A 300 7.88 19.33 -7.28
C TYR A 300 8.43 18.08 -7.99
N ARG A 301 9.43 17.42 -7.36
CA ARG A 301 10.03 16.21 -7.94
C ARG A 301 9.06 15.05 -8.06
N ILE A 302 8.15 14.87 -7.10
CA ILE A 302 7.07 13.89 -7.22
C ILE A 302 6.29 14.15 -8.51
N ILE A 303 5.75 15.36 -8.67
CA ILE A 303 4.89 15.70 -9.80
C ILE A 303 5.68 15.66 -11.11
N LYS A 304 6.91 16.15 -11.13
CA LYS A 304 7.75 16.18 -12.34
C LYS A 304 8.07 14.79 -12.87
N GLN A 305 8.39 13.85 -11.97
CA GLN A 305 8.93 12.54 -12.36
C GLN A 305 7.86 11.42 -12.36
N VAL A 306 6.81 11.57 -11.57
CA VAL A 306 5.75 10.56 -11.45
C VAL A 306 4.42 11.06 -12.03
N GLY A 307 4.22 12.37 -12.10
CA GLY A 307 2.95 13.00 -12.41
C GLY A 307 2.08 13.15 -11.16
N ASN A 308 0.84 13.57 -11.32
CA ASN A 308 -0.17 13.59 -10.26
C ASN A 308 -0.97 12.27 -10.22
N TYR A 309 -1.88 12.13 -9.24
CA TYR A 309 -2.69 10.92 -9.08
C TYR A 309 -3.53 10.60 -10.33
N GLY A 310 -4.14 11.60 -10.97
CA GLY A 310 -4.95 11.41 -12.17
C GLY A 310 -4.13 10.89 -13.36
N GLU A 311 -2.89 11.37 -13.52
CA GLU A 311 -1.98 10.85 -14.56
C GLU A 311 -1.62 9.39 -14.30
N SER A 312 -1.37 9.02 -13.03
CA SER A 312 -1.09 7.65 -12.64
C SER A 312 -2.29 6.72 -12.85
N TYR A 313 -3.47 7.15 -12.38
CA TYR A 313 -4.70 6.39 -12.61
C TYR A 313 -4.94 6.15 -14.09
N LYS A 314 -4.82 7.21 -14.88
CA LYS A 314 -5.03 7.14 -16.34
C LYS A 314 -4.12 6.10 -16.99
N ARG A 315 -2.79 6.21 -16.81
CA ARG A 315 -1.84 5.32 -17.51
C ARG A 315 -1.84 3.88 -17.00
N ASN A 316 -2.12 3.67 -15.70
CA ASN A 316 -2.02 2.34 -15.10
C ASN A 316 -3.35 1.57 -15.10
N ILE A 317 -4.49 2.26 -15.04
CA ILE A 317 -5.79 1.63 -14.81
C ILE A 317 -6.78 1.96 -15.94
N ALA A 318 -7.04 3.23 -16.24
CA ALA A 318 -8.05 3.59 -17.22
C ALA A 318 -7.66 3.21 -18.65
N ASP A 319 -6.46 3.60 -19.10
CA ASP A 319 -5.97 3.32 -20.45
C ASP A 319 -5.73 1.81 -20.69
N THR A 320 -5.59 1.00 -19.62
CA THR A 320 -5.46 -0.46 -19.72
C THR A 320 -6.81 -1.17 -19.84
N GLY A 321 -7.92 -0.46 -19.67
CA GLY A 321 -9.27 -1.02 -19.70
C GLY A 321 -9.67 -1.81 -18.45
N ILE A 322 -8.87 -1.80 -17.40
CA ILE A 322 -9.19 -2.47 -16.13
C ILE A 322 -10.41 -1.82 -15.50
N LEU A 323 -10.36 -0.50 -15.22
CA LEU A 323 -11.48 0.30 -14.74
C LEU A 323 -11.43 1.67 -15.43
N PRO A 324 -12.13 1.84 -16.55
CA PRO A 324 -12.13 3.11 -17.29
C PRO A 324 -12.81 4.25 -16.54
N ASP A 325 -13.81 3.94 -15.71
CA ASP A 325 -14.45 4.89 -14.81
C ASP A 325 -13.80 4.85 -13.43
N ARG A 326 -13.49 6.03 -12.90
CA ARG A 326 -12.85 6.18 -11.58
C ARG A 326 -13.82 5.97 -10.43
N GLY A 327 -15.12 6.19 -10.60
CA GLY A 327 -16.11 6.07 -9.54
C GLY A 327 -15.69 6.79 -8.24
N PRO A 328 -15.64 6.09 -7.09
CA PRO A 328 -15.18 6.64 -5.82
C PRO A 328 -13.76 7.21 -5.86
N ASN A 329 -12.92 6.75 -6.76
CA ASN A 329 -11.53 7.20 -6.93
C ASN A 329 -11.40 8.53 -7.69
N ASN A 330 -12.51 9.20 -8.02
CA ASN A 330 -12.50 10.59 -8.44
C ASN A 330 -12.22 11.51 -7.24
N LEU A 331 -11.70 12.70 -7.54
CA LEU A 331 -11.59 13.78 -6.56
C LEU A 331 -12.98 14.13 -6.00
N TRP A 332 -13.02 14.57 -4.75
CA TRP A 332 -14.25 15.04 -4.10
C TRP A 332 -14.93 16.17 -4.90
N THR A 333 -14.15 17.02 -5.59
CA THR A 333 -14.63 18.08 -6.48
C THR A 333 -15.26 17.57 -7.78
N LYS A 334 -15.08 16.27 -8.08
CA LYS A 334 -15.59 15.60 -9.29
C LYS A 334 -16.53 14.42 -8.96
N GLY A 335 -17.16 14.46 -7.79
CA GLY A 335 -18.14 13.47 -7.36
C GLY A 335 -17.58 12.16 -6.81
N GLY A 336 -16.28 12.06 -6.56
CA GLY A 336 -15.63 10.95 -5.87
C GLY A 336 -15.45 11.23 -4.38
N ILE A 337 -14.60 10.43 -3.74
CA ILE A 337 -14.29 10.55 -2.30
C ILE A 337 -12.79 10.70 -2.01
N LEU A 338 -11.95 10.88 -3.04
CA LEU A 338 -10.56 11.27 -2.82
C LEU A 338 -10.51 12.69 -2.27
N TYR A 339 -10.18 12.78 -0.98
CA TYR A 339 -10.07 14.01 -0.22
C TYR A 339 -8.85 13.92 0.68
N VAL A 340 -7.90 14.82 0.54
CA VAL A 340 -6.66 14.84 1.32
C VAL A 340 -6.48 16.16 2.07
N PRO A 341 -5.76 16.14 3.21
CA PRO A 341 -5.38 17.36 3.91
C PRO A 341 -4.52 18.27 3.01
N PRO A 342 -4.74 19.62 3.07
CA PRO A 342 -4.00 20.55 2.23
C PRO A 342 -2.54 20.68 2.64
N VAL A 343 -1.65 20.82 1.66
CA VAL A 343 -0.23 21.16 1.86
C VAL A 343 -0.14 22.62 2.28
N ARG A 344 -0.12 22.86 3.61
CA ARG A 344 -0.14 24.22 4.16
C ARG A 344 0.82 24.42 5.34
#